data_02c06c881ac162117aef5f395fdd8b12
#
_entry.id   02c06c881ac162117aef5f395fdd8b12
#
_cell.length_a   1.000
_cell.length_b   1.000
_cell.length_c   1.000
_cell.angle_alpha   90.00
_cell.angle_beta   90.00
_cell.angle_gamma   90.00
#
_symmetry.space_group_name_H-M   'P 1'
#
loop_
_entity.id
_entity.type
_entity.pdbx_description
1 polymer ?
#
loop_
_entity_poly.entity_id
_entity_poly.type
_entity_poly.pdbx_seq_one_letter_code
_entity_poly.pdbx_strand_id
1 'polypeptide(L)'
;MSTSTRVSYGVLAFTIILAGLLHLGAPLLAAFFSYFALRKLLLLTKRKWIALILFGLVVAGLAFAAIYFTRAAIRALPEVAERSIPSASAWAQARQIELPFTDFDTLRNFFIDSLKEQARYLQNVAHFAGRTTTLLLFILIAIVAASSLFLDSGFNPYQETHAVKNNLYSIYSNEVSTRFRDFYRSFAKVMGAQITISSINTILTAVFVVTVQLPYAPLAVAITFLCGLVPIVGNLVS
;
A
#
# COMPACT_ATOMS: atom_id res chain seq x y z
N MET A 1 -8.48 -35.99 -1.61
CA MET A 1 -7.39 -35.06 -1.99
C MET A 1 -6.19 -35.91 -2.40
N SER A 2 -5.66 -35.71 -3.61
CA SER A 2 -4.47 -36.42 -4.05
C SER A 2 -3.22 -36.00 -3.25
N THR A 3 -2.19 -36.84 -3.21
CA THR A 3 -0.93 -36.55 -2.51
C THR A 3 -0.28 -35.28 -3.08
N SER A 4 -0.33 -35.09 -4.41
CA SER A 4 0.17 -33.89 -5.09
C SER A 4 -0.53 -32.61 -4.64
N THR A 5 -1.84 -32.66 -4.42
CA THR A 5 -2.62 -31.53 -3.94
C THR A 5 -2.22 -31.14 -2.49
N ARG A 6 -1.99 -32.12 -1.61
CA ARG A 6 -1.53 -31.84 -0.23
C ARG A 6 -0.16 -31.19 -0.21
N VAL A 7 0.76 -31.68 -1.04
CA VAL A 7 2.11 -31.11 -1.16
C VAL A 7 2.05 -29.69 -1.70
N SER A 8 1.22 -29.38 -2.69
CA SER A 8 1.11 -28.02 -3.26
C SER A 8 0.56 -27.01 -2.26
N TYR A 9 -0.41 -27.41 -1.41
CA TYR A 9 -0.87 -26.56 -0.31
C TYR A 9 0.22 -26.36 0.76
N GLY A 10 0.99 -27.41 1.07
CA GLY A 10 2.14 -27.34 1.97
C GLY A 10 3.19 -26.36 1.48
N VAL A 11 3.54 -26.39 0.19
CA VAL A 11 4.48 -25.45 -0.43
C VAL A 11 3.95 -24.01 -0.38
N LEU A 12 2.67 -23.80 -0.70
CA LEU A 12 2.07 -22.46 -0.64
C LEU A 12 2.07 -21.92 0.80
N ALA A 13 1.62 -22.72 1.77
CA ALA A 13 1.61 -22.33 3.17
C ALA A 13 3.02 -22.03 3.69
N PHE A 14 4.00 -22.87 3.36
CA PHE A 14 5.40 -22.65 3.70
C PHE A 14 5.94 -21.35 3.11
N THR A 15 5.63 -21.06 1.84
CA THR A 15 6.05 -19.80 1.18
C THR A 15 5.45 -18.58 1.87
N ILE A 16 4.16 -18.63 2.25
CA ILE A 16 3.49 -17.53 2.95
C ILE A 16 4.09 -17.33 4.36
N ILE A 17 4.30 -18.41 5.10
CA ILE A 17 4.91 -18.35 6.43
C ILE A 17 6.33 -17.80 6.34
N LEU A 18 7.13 -18.30 5.39
CA LEU A 18 8.50 -17.83 5.17
C LEU A 18 8.53 -16.35 4.78
N ALA A 19 7.63 -15.90 3.90
CA ALA A 19 7.50 -14.50 3.54
C ALA A 19 7.12 -13.63 4.75
N GLY A 20 6.27 -14.15 5.65
CA GLY A 20 5.93 -13.48 6.92
C GLY A 20 7.13 -13.38 7.86
N LEU A 21 7.84 -14.49 8.08
CA LEU A 21 9.03 -14.54 8.94
C LEU A 21 10.17 -13.64 8.45
N LEU A 22 10.37 -13.57 7.14
CA LEU A 22 11.39 -12.72 6.51
C LEU A 22 10.93 -11.27 6.34
N HIS A 23 9.75 -10.89 6.82
CA HIS A 23 9.16 -9.55 6.64
C HIS A 23 9.03 -9.14 5.16
N LEU A 24 8.89 -10.11 4.26
CA LEU A 24 8.75 -9.89 2.80
C LEU A 24 7.29 -9.66 2.36
N GLY A 25 6.36 -9.51 3.28
CA GLY A 25 4.95 -9.30 2.98
C GLY A 25 4.69 -8.08 2.09
N ALA A 26 5.29 -6.93 2.42
CA ALA A 26 5.14 -5.71 1.62
C ALA A 26 5.76 -5.82 0.22
N PRO A 27 7.00 -6.31 0.02
CA PRO A 27 7.54 -6.61 -1.31
C PRO A 27 6.69 -7.59 -2.11
N LEU A 28 6.17 -8.64 -1.48
CA LEU A 28 5.31 -9.62 -2.15
C LEU A 28 4.00 -8.98 -2.65
N LEU A 29 3.36 -8.17 -1.79
CA LEU A 29 2.17 -7.41 -2.18
C LEU A 29 2.49 -6.41 -3.29
N ALA A 30 3.63 -5.73 -3.23
CA ALA A 30 4.08 -4.82 -4.28
C ALA A 30 4.28 -5.54 -5.62
N ALA A 31 4.85 -6.75 -5.63
CA ALA A 31 4.99 -7.56 -6.83
C ALA A 31 3.63 -7.95 -7.44
N PHE A 32 2.71 -8.44 -6.61
CA PHE A 32 1.36 -8.80 -7.06
C PHE A 32 0.58 -7.59 -7.57
N PHE A 33 0.65 -6.47 -6.86
CA PHE A 33 -0.02 -5.24 -7.27
C PHE A 33 0.55 -4.69 -8.57
N SER A 34 1.87 -4.68 -8.72
CA SER A 34 2.56 -4.25 -9.95
C SER A 34 2.16 -5.12 -11.14
N TYR A 35 2.17 -6.43 -10.97
CA TYR A 35 1.74 -7.36 -12.01
C TYR A 35 0.25 -7.18 -12.37
N PHE A 36 -0.61 -6.98 -11.37
CA PHE A 36 -2.03 -6.68 -11.56
C PHE A 36 -2.23 -5.38 -12.35
N ALA A 37 -1.53 -4.31 -11.97
CA ALA A 37 -1.61 -3.01 -12.65
C ALA A 37 -1.15 -3.11 -14.11
N LEU A 38 0.01 -3.77 -14.35
CA LEU A 38 0.51 -4.02 -15.70
C LEU A 38 -0.48 -4.78 -16.58
N ARG A 39 -1.13 -5.80 -16.01
CA ARG A 39 -2.17 -6.57 -16.72
C ARG A 39 -3.39 -5.71 -17.06
N LYS A 40 -3.84 -4.86 -16.15
CA LYS A 40 -4.95 -3.93 -16.41
C LYS A 40 -4.58 -2.92 -17.48
N LEU A 41 -3.38 -2.36 -17.43
CA LEU A 41 -2.87 -1.45 -18.45
C LEU A 41 -2.72 -2.13 -19.82
N LEU A 42 -2.32 -3.40 -19.84
CA LEU A 42 -2.25 -4.18 -21.09
C LEU A 42 -3.63 -4.33 -21.74
N LEU A 43 -4.68 -4.54 -20.95
CA LEU A 43 -6.06 -4.62 -21.49
C LEU A 43 -6.49 -3.31 -22.17
N LEU A 44 -5.99 -2.16 -21.67
CA LEU A 44 -6.28 -0.84 -22.26
C LEU A 44 -5.42 -0.57 -23.49
N THR A 45 -4.13 -0.88 -23.43
CA THR A 45 -3.14 -0.47 -24.46
C THR A 45 -2.92 -1.52 -25.54
N LYS A 46 -3.31 -2.78 -25.27
CA LYS A 46 -3.08 -3.96 -26.15
C LYS A 46 -1.60 -4.22 -26.53
N ARG A 47 -0.66 -3.41 -26.04
CA ARG A 47 0.79 -3.53 -26.30
C ARG A 47 1.58 -3.56 -25.01
N LYS A 48 2.41 -4.61 -24.81
CA LYS A 48 3.19 -4.81 -23.58
C LYS A 48 4.12 -3.63 -23.26
N TRP A 49 4.82 -3.10 -24.26
CA TRP A 49 5.75 -1.98 -24.07
C TRP A 49 5.04 -0.68 -23.66
N ILE A 50 3.88 -0.40 -24.24
CA ILE A 50 3.09 0.79 -23.87
C ILE A 50 2.56 0.63 -22.45
N ALA A 51 2.09 -0.56 -22.08
CA ALA A 51 1.64 -0.85 -20.72
C ALA A 51 2.78 -0.67 -19.70
N LEU A 52 4.00 -1.09 -20.03
CA LEU A 52 5.17 -0.94 -19.17
C LEU A 52 5.56 0.54 -18.98
N ILE A 53 5.61 1.31 -20.07
CA ILE A 53 5.90 2.74 -20.00
C ILE A 53 4.84 3.47 -19.18
N LEU A 54 3.57 3.19 -19.44
CA LEU A 54 2.46 3.79 -18.71
C LEU A 54 2.49 3.42 -17.21
N PHE A 55 2.83 2.17 -16.90
CA PHE A 55 3.03 1.73 -15.52
C PHE A 55 4.19 2.50 -14.84
N GLY A 56 5.31 2.65 -15.52
CA GLY A 56 6.44 3.46 -15.04
C GLY A 56 6.04 4.90 -14.75
N LEU A 57 5.25 5.52 -15.64
CA LEU A 57 4.72 6.87 -15.44
C LEU A 57 3.76 6.93 -14.24
N VAL A 58 2.91 5.93 -14.04
CA VAL A 58 2.02 5.85 -12.87
C VAL A 58 2.83 5.73 -11.58
N VAL A 59 3.83 4.85 -11.54
CA VAL A 59 4.71 4.69 -10.36
C VAL A 59 5.48 5.97 -10.06
N ALA A 60 6.05 6.62 -11.08
CA ALA A 60 6.74 7.90 -10.93
C ALA A 60 5.79 9.01 -10.47
N GLY A 61 4.58 9.07 -11.03
CA GLY A 61 3.54 10.01 -10.63
C GLY A 61 3.10 9.81 -9.17
N LEU A 62 2.91 8.57 -8.73
CA LEU A 62 2.58 8.25 -7.33
C LEU A 62 3.72 8.64 -6.39
N ALA A 63 4.97 8.37 -6.76
CA ALA A 63 6.14 8.77 -5.96
C ALA A 63 6.24 10.31 -5.86
N PHE A 64 6.06 11.01 -6.97
CA PHE A 64 6.03 12.47 -6.99
C PHE A 64 4.88 13.03 -6.13
N ALA A 65 3.68 12.48 -6.29
CA ALA A 65 2.51 12.86 -5.51
C ALA A 65 2.76 12.64 -4.01
N ALA A 66 3.31 11.49 -3.62
CA ALA A 66 3.63 11.19 -2.23
C ALA A 66 4.60 12.22 -1.64
N ILE A 67 5.66 12.57 -2.37
CA ILE A 67 6.64 13.60 -1.93
C ILE A 67 5.97 14.98 -1.85
N TYR A 68 5.18 15.35 -2.85
CA TYR A 68 4.49 16.64 -2.91
C TYR A 68 3.50 16.78 -1.73
N PHE A 69 2.63 15.78 -1.53
CA PHE A 69 1.63 15.83 -0.45
C PHE A 69 2.26 15.73 0.94
N THR A 70 3.34 14.97 1.11
CA THR A 70 4.08 14.94 2.38
C THR A 70 4.65 16.32 2.70
N ARG A 71 5.26 16.99 1.73
CA ARG A 71 5.76 18.36 1.91
C ARG A 71 4.63 19.36 2.16
N ALA A 72 3.51 19.22 1.46
CA ALA A 72 2.34 20.07 1.66
C ALA A 72 1.74 19.86 3.06
N ALA A 73 1.63 18.62 3.52
CA ALA A 73 1.14 18.30 4.87
C ALA A 73 2.03 18.90 5.97
N ILE A 74 3.36 18.74 5.83
CA ILE A 74 4.31 19.32 6.80
C ILE A 74 4.19 20.84 6.86
N ARG A 75 3.97 21.52 5.73
CA ARG A 75 3.80 22.98 5.69
C ARG A 75 2.44 23.44 6.24
N ALA A 76 1.40 22.65 6.02
CA ALA A 76 0.05 22.96 6.48
C ALA A 76 -0.14 22.69 7.98
N LEU A 77 0.68 21.79 8.56
CA LEU A 77 0.55 21.32 9.93
C LEU A 77 0.51 22.48 10.96
N PRO A 78 1.41 23.48 10.92
CA PRO A 78 1.37 24.61 11.87
C PRO A 78 0.06 25.39 11.79
N GLU A 79 -0.37 25.77 10.59
CA GLU A 79 -1.59 26.57 10.39
C GLU A 79 -2.86 25.81 10.81
N VAL A 80 -2.93 24.50 10.50
CA VAL A 80 -4.04 23.66 10.96
C VAL A 80 -4.04 23.54 12.47
N ALA A 81 -2.87 23.37 13.09
CA ALA A 81 -2.74 23.27 14.52
C ALA A 81 -3.13 24.57 15.22
N GLU A 82 -2.64 25.72 14.76
CA GLU A 82 -2.99 27.05 15.31
C GLU A 82 -4.49 27.30 15.27
N ARG A 83 -5.20 26.82 14.27
CA ARG A 83 -6.66 26.99 14.16
C ARG A 83 -7.45 25.97 14.97
N SER A 84 -6.94 24.73 15.05
CA SER A 84 -7.69 23.59 15.64
C SER A 84 -7.46 23.44 17.14
N ILE A 85 -6.26 23.75 17.64
CA ILE A 85 -5.90 23.57 19.05
C ILE A 85 -6.75 24.43 19.97
N PRO A 86 -6.97 25.76 19.71
CA PRO A 86 -7.82 26.58 20.57
C PRO A 86 -9.27 26.08 20.63
N SER A 87 -9.79 25.63 19.51
CA SER A 87 -11.16 25.08 19.47
C SER A 87 -11.27 23.74 20.22
N ALA A 88 -10.25 22.90 20.11
CA ALA A 88 -10.18 21.62 20.82
C ALA A 88 -9.97 21.83 22.32
N SER A 89 -9.13 22.77 22.72
CA SER A 89 -8.91 23.11 24.14
C SER A 89 -10.14 23.73 24.80
N ALA A 90 -10.84 24.61 24.10
CA ALA A 90 -12.12 25.18 24.59
C ALA A 90 -13.19 24.08 24.75
N TRP A 91 -13.28 23.16 23.81
CA TRP A 91 -14.20 22.03 23.89
C TRP A 91 -13.87 21.07 25.06
N ALA A 92 -12.58 20.82 25.31
CA ALA A 92 -12.12 19.99 26.42
C ALA A 92 -12.33 20.65 27.77
N GLN A 93 -12.02 21.97 27.90
CA GLN A 93 -12.28 22.74 29.10
C GLN A 93 -13.76 22.77 29.49
N ALA A 94 -14.65 22.90 28.48
CA ALA A 94 -16.10 22.84 28.72
C ALA A 94 -16.57 21.47 29.29
N ARG A 95 -15.75 20.45 29.17
CA ARG A 95 -16.00 19.06 29.67
C ARG A 95 -15.11 18.69 30.84
N GLN A 96 -14.38 19.63 31.43
CA GLN A 96 -13.43 19.42 32.54
C GLN A 96 -12.34 18.40 32.20
N ILE A 97 -11.93 18.32 30.93
CA ILE A 97 -10.80 17.50 30.45
C ILE A 97 -9.59 18.43 30.38
N GLU A 98 -8.60 18.19 31.23
CA GLU A 98 -7.32 18.91 31.19
C GLU A 98 -6.48 18.35 30.04
N LEU A 99 -6.18 19.21 29.06
CA LEU A 99 -5.25 18.88 27.99
C LEU A 99 -3.84 19.37 28.38
N PRO A 100 -2.77 18.59 28.09
CA PRO A 100 -1.39 18.97 28.41
C PRO A 100 -0.85 20.10 27.50
N PHE A 101 -1.67 20.66 26.61
CA PHE A 101 -1.31 21.71 25.66
C PHE A 101 -2.49 22.66 25.43
N THR A 102 -2.19 23.92 25.25
CA THR A 102 -3.17 25.00 25.01
C THR A 102 -2.96 25.65 23.64
N ASP A 103 -1.75 25.55 23.07
CA ASP A 103 -1.36 26.12 21.79
C ASP A 103 -0.39 25.19 21.04
N PHE A 104 -0.03 25.59 19.81
CA PHE A 104 0.87 24.79 18.97
C PHE A 104 2.28 24.68 19.55
N ASP A 105 2.79 25.73 20.18
CA ASP A 105 4.14 25.73 20.74
C ASP A 105 4.22 24.85 21.98
N THR A 106 3.21 24.84 22.83
CA THR A 106 3.13 23.91 23.97
C THR A 106 2.95 22.49 23.52
N LEU A 107 2.14 22.22 22.50
CA LEU A 107 2.02 20.90 21.87
C LEU A 107 3.36 20.43 21.28
N ARG A 108 4.03 21.30 20.52
CA ARG A 108 5.35 21.01 19.94
C ARG A 108 6.40 20.74 21.02
N ASN A 109 6.45 21.55 22.06
CA ASN A 109 7.38 21.36 23.17
C ASN A 109 7.07 20.08 23.93
N PHE A 110 5.81 19.79 24.21
CA PHE A 110 5.38 18.53 24.81
C PHE A 110 5.86 17.32 23.99
N PHE A 111 5.69 17.36 22.65
CA PHE A 111 6.19 16.32 21.76
C PHE A 111 7.72 16.23 21.75
N ILE A 112 8.42 17.38 21.69
CA ILE A 112 9.89 17.42 21.70
C ILE A 112 10.44 16.91 23.01
N ASP A 113 9.85 17.28 24.14
CA ASP A 113 10.30 16.88 25.46
C ASP A 113 9.96 15.40 25.72
N SER A 114 8.79 14.93 25.30
CA SER A 114 8.47 13.50 25.29
C SER A 114 9.43 12.68 24.42
N LEU A 115 9.89 13.24 23.31
CA LEU A 115 10.90 12.60 22.44
C LEU A 115 12.29 12.65 23.07
N LYS A 116 12.65 13.70 23.81
CA LYS A 116 13.94 13.81 24.51
C LYS A 116 14.02 12.87 25.72
N GLU A 117 12.95 12.77 26.50
CA GLU A 117 12.86 11.82 27.60
C GLU A 117 13.01 10.37 27.13
N GLN A 118 12.57 10.10 25.92
CA GLN A 118 12.72 8.81 25.25
C GLN A 118 13.93 8.76 24.31
N ALA A 119 15.05 9.41 24.65
CA ALA A 119 16.28 9.43 23.84
C ALA A 119 16.81 8.01 23.48
N ARG A 120 16.38 6.96 24.19
CA ARG A 120 16.53 5.56 23.77
C ARG A 120 15.86 5.25 22.43
N TYR A 121 14.84 6.03 22.03
CA TYR A 121 14.17 5.86 20.73
C TYR A 121 14.92 6.51 19.56
N LEU A 122 15.87 7.41 19.81
CA LEU A 122 16.71 7.98 18.74
C LEU A 122 17.63 6.93 18.09
N GLN A 123 18.09 5.95 18.85
CA GLN A 123 18.74 4.77 18.27
C GLN A 123 17.77 3.97 17.39
N ASN A 124 16.50 3.89 17.77
CA ASN A 124 15.48 3.21 16.98
C ASN A 124 15.11 3.98 15.70
N VAL A 125 15.23 5.32 15.67
CA VAL A 125 14.99 6.12 14.46
C VAL A 125 16.05 5.83 13.39
N ALA A 126 17.31 5.68 13.74
CA ALA A 126 18.35 5.27 12.80
C ALA A 126 18.10 3.84 12.28
N HIS A 127 17.70 2.91 13.16
CA HIS A 127 17.29 1.56 12.78
C HIS A 127 16.01 1.56 11.93
N PHE A 128 15.07 2.44 12.22
CA PHE A 128 13.84 2.61 11.44
C PHE A 128 14.15 3.17 10.05
N ALA A 129 15.03 4.16 9.94
CA ALA A 129 15.47 4.70 8.64
C ALA A 129 16.17 3.62 7.80
N GLY A 130 17.05 2.82 8.40
CA GLY A 130 17.69 1.68 7.73
C GLY A 130 16.69 0.63 7.26
N ARG A 131 15.73 0.25 8.11
CA ARG A 131 14.64 -0.67 7.73
C ARG A 131 13.77 -0.13 6.62
N THR A 132 13.44 1.16 6.65
CA THR A 132 12.64 1.82 5.59
C THR A 132 13.38 1.81 4.26
N THR A 133 14.67 2.12 4.25
CA THR A 133 15.50 2.07 3.03
C THR A 133 15.56 0.65 2.46
N THR A 134 15.78 -0.35 3.32
CA THR A 134 15.79 -1.76 2.90
C THR A 134 14.43 -2.18 2.34
N LEU A 135 13.34 -1.78 2.98
CA LEU A 135 11.98 -2.05 2.49
C LEU A 135 11.73 -1.44 1.12
N LEU A 136 12.14 -0.18 0.90
CA LEU A 136 12.00 0.51 -0.39
C LEU A 136 12.82 -0.19 -1.48
N LEU A 137 14.03 -0.66 -1.17
CA LEU A 137 14.84 -1.46 -2.09
C LEU A 137 14.15 -2.77 -2.46
N PHE A 138 13.59 -3.49 -1.48
CA PHE A 138 12.85 -4.73 -1.75
C PHE A 138 11.57 -4.47 -2.58
N ILE A 139 10.86 -3.37 -2.34
CA ILE A 139 9.72 -2.96 -3.16
C ILE A 139 10.16 -2.67 -4.59
N LEU A 140 11.27 -1.97 -4.78
CA LEU A 140 11.83 -1.69 -6.10
C LEU A 140 12.19 -2.98 -6.85
N ILE A 141 12.88 -3.90 -6.16
CA ILE A 141 13.21 -5.23 -6.71
C ILE A 141 11.92 -5.99 -7.09
N ALA A 142 10.90 -5.92 -6.25
CA ALA A 142 9.61 -6.55 -6.49
C ALA A 142 8.90 -5.99 -7.74
N ILE A 143 8.94 -4.67 -7.93
CA ILE A 143 8.41 -3.98 -9.13
C ILE A 143 9.16 -4.44 -10.38
N VAL A 144 10.49 -4.49 -10.34
CA VAL A 144 11.34 -4.93 -11.46
C VAL A 144 11.05 -6.40 -11.78
N ALA A 145 10.99 -7.26 -10.76
CA ALA A 145 10.68 -8.69 -10.94
C ALA A 145 9.28 -8.91 -11.55
N ALA A 146 8.28 -8.16 -11.08
CA ALA A 146 6.93 -8.22 -11.63
C ALA A 146 6.89 -7.73 -13.10
N SER A 147 7.65 -6.70 -13.42
CA SER A 147 7.76 -6.17 -14.78
C SER A 147 8.46 -7.17 -15.71
N SER A 148 9.52 -7.84 -15.25
CA SER A 148 10.21 -8.90 -15.97
C SER A 148 9.28 -10.09 -16.23
N LEU A 149 8.57 -10.54 -15.21
CA LEU A 149 7.61 -11.63 -15.33
C LEU A 149 6.45 -11.28 -16.28
N PHE A 150 6.03 -10.00 -16.32
CA PHE A 150 5.01 -9.52 -17.23
C PHE A 150 5.48 -9.52 -18.69
N LEU A 151 6.75 -9.22 -18.96
CA LEU A 151 7.33 -9.23 -20.30
C LEU A 151 7.50 -10.67 -20.79
N ASP A 152 7.76 -11.61 -19.89
CA ASP A 152 7.85 -13.04 -20.24
C ASP A 152 6.49 -13.53 -20.74
N SER A 153 6.48 -14.10 -21.96
CA SER A 153 5.27 -14.61 -22.58
C SER A 153 4.79 -15.95 -22.00
N GLY A 154 5.64 -16.63 -21.24
CA GLY A 154 5.35 -17.95 -20.65
C GLY A 154 4.39 -17.92 -19.47
N PHE A 155 4.31 -16.81 -18.74
CA PHE A 155 3.45 -16.71 -17.57
C PHE A 155 2.11 -16.04 -17.89
N ASN A 156 1.04 -16.83 -18.02
CA ASN A 156 -0.32 -16.33 -18.13
C ASN A 156 -1.21 -16.92 -17.02
N PRO A 157 -1.55 -16.16 -15.96
CA PRO A 157 -2.35 -16.69 -14.85
C PRO A 157 -3.79 -17.05 -15.22
N TYR A 158 -4.25 -16.68 -16.42
CA TYR A 158 -5.60 -16.98 -16.92
C TYR A 158 -5.61 -18.09 -18.00
N GLN A 159 -4.44 -18.58 -18.41
CA GLN A 159 -4.34 -19.65 -19.40
C GLN A 159 -4.17 -21.00 -18.69
N GLU A 160 -5.04 -21.93 -18.97
CA GLU A 160 -4.89 -23.31 -18.51
C GLU A 160 -3.75 -23.98 -19.28
N THR A 161 -2.79 -24.54 -18.55
CA THR A 161 -1.65 -25.24 -19.16
C THR A 161 -2.02 -26.71 -19.35
N HIS A 162 -2.37 -27.11 -20.55
CA HIS A 162 -2.80 -28.45 -20.86
C HIS A 162 -1.65 -29.42 -21.27
N ALA A 163 -0.40 -29.04 -21.11
CA ALA A 163 0.74 -29.88 -21.43
C ALA A 163 1.16 -30.74 -20.22
N VAL A 164 0.41 -31.76 -19.92
CA VAL A 164 0.83 -32.79 -18.94
C VAL A 164 1.77 -33.78 -19.64
N LYS A 165 3.08 -33.57 -19.57
CA LYS A 165 4.03 -34.65 -19.71
C LYS A 165 3.89 -35.52 -18.46
N ASN A 166 3.79 -36.83 -18.64
CA ASN A 166 3.53 -37.83 -17.57
C ASN A 166 4.78 -38.04 -16.67
N ASN A 167 5.35 -36.92 -16.16
CA ASN A 167 6.51 -36.88 -15.30
C ASN A 167 6.09 -36.26 -13.95
N LEU A 168 6.52 -36.84 -12.84
CA LEU A 168 6.21 -36.39 -11.48
C LEU A 168 6.52 -34.88 -11.29
N TYR A 169 7.64 -34.41 -11.82
CA TYR A 169 8.01 -33.00 -11.79
C TYR A 169 6.94 -32.11 -12.46
N SER A 170 6.44 -32.49 -13.63
CA SER A 170 5.43 -31.71 -14.35
C SER A 170 4.08 -31.70 -13.61
N ILE A 171 3.73 -32.77 -12.93
CA ILE A 171 2.50 -32.87 -12.13
C ILE A 171 2.59 -31.94 -10.94
N TYR A 172 3.69 -31.98 -10.15
CA TYR A 172 3.87 -31.10 -8.98
C TYR A 172 4.02 -29.64 -9.38
N SER A 173 4.83 -29.34 -10.41
CA SER A 173 5.02 -27.98 -10.92
C SER A 173 3.71 -27.35 -11.41
N ASN A 174 2.88 -28.12 -12.12
CA ASN A 174 1.58 -27.66 -12.60
C ASN A 174 0.60 -27.40 -11.42
N GLU A 175 0.59 -28.29 -10.44
CA GLU A 175 -0.27 -28.15 -9.25
C GLU A 175 0.12 -26.92 -8.43
N VAL A 176 1.42 -26.71 -8.16
CA VAL A 176 1.92 -25.52 -7.47
C VAL A 176 1.60 -24.25 -8.28
N SER A 177 1.86 -24.27 -9.59
CA SER A 177 1.53 -23.15 -10.48
C SER A 177 0.04 -22.82 -10.46
N THR A 178 -0.83 -23.82 -10.42
CA THR A 178 -2.28 -23.64 -10.34
C THR A 178 -2.66 -22.93 -9.04
N ARG A 179 -2.08 -23.34 -7.88
CA ARG A 179 -2.34 -22.68 -6.60
C ARG A 179 -1.88 -21.22 -6.58
N PHE A 180 -0.71 -20.93 -7.15
CA PHE A 180 -0.25 -19.54 -7.30
C PHE A 180 -1.17 -18.72 -8.21
N ARG A 181 -1.69 -19.31 -9.28
CA ARG A 181 -2.67 -18.65 -10.15
C ARG A 181 -3.98 -18.36 -9.43
N ASP A 182 -4.49 -19.31 -8.66
CA ASP A 182 -5.72 -19.14 -7.88
C ASP A 182 -5.53 -18.05 -6.81
N PHE A 183 -4.38 -18.05 -6.14
CA PHE A 183 -4.02 -17.00 -5.19
C PHE A 183 -3.97 -15.63 -5.88
N TYR A 184 -3.29 -15.52 -7.02
CA TYR A 184 -3.22 -14.28 -7.79
C TYR A 184 -4.62 -13.82 -8.26
N ARG A 185 -5.45 -14.73 -8.75
CA ARG A 185 -6.83 -14.41 -9.17
C ARG A 185 -7.66 -13.86 -8.02
N SER A 186 -7.56 -14.48 -6.85
CA SER A 186 -8.23 -14.01 -5.62
C SER A 186 -7.71 -12.63 -5.21
N PHE A 187 -6.39 -12.45 -5.20
CA PHE A 187 -5.76 -11.15 -4.95
C PHE A 187 -6.23 -10.08 -5.94
N ALA A 188 -6.22 -10.37 -7.24
CA ALA A 188 -6.65 -9.44 -8.29
C ALA A 188 -8.13 -9.03 -8.14
N LYS A 189 -9.00 -9.96 -7.69
CA LYS A 189 -10.41 -9.68 -7.42
C LYS A 189 -10.56 -8.73 -6.23
N VAL A 190 -9.84 -9.00 -5.13
CA VAL A 190 -9.86 -8.15 -3.93
C VAL A 190 -9.32 -6.76 -4.24
N MET A 191 -8.17 -6.68 -4.93
CA MET A 191 -7.58 -5.38 -5.33
C MET A 191 -8.47 -4.59 -6.27
N GLY A 192 -9.14 -5.27 -7.20
CA GLY A 192 -10.13 -4.62 -8.08
C GLY A 192 -11.28 -3.99 -7.30
N ALA A 193 -11.84 -4.72 -6.33
CA ALA A 193 -12.89 -4.21 -5.45
C ALA A 193 -12.38 -3.04 -4.60
N GLN A 194 -11.17 -3.15 -4.03
CA GLN A 194 -10.57 -2.12 -3.18
C GLN A 194 -10.34 -0.81 -3.92
N ILE A 195 -9.84 -0.86 -5.16
CA ILE A 195 -9.69 0.34 -6.01
C ILE A 195 -11.06 0.99 -6.28
N THR A 196 -12.09 0.20 -6.52
CA THR A 196 -13.44 0.72 -6.75
C THR A 196 -13.98 1.41 -5.51
N ILE A 197 -13.88 0.78 -4.33
CA ILE A 197 -14.31 1.34 -3.05
C ILE A 197 -13.55 2.63 -2.75
N SER A 198 -12.21 2.60 -2.87
CA SER A 198 -11.37 3.78 -2.66
C SER A 198 -11.74 4.93 -3.59
N SER A 199 -12.02 4.64 -4.87
CA SER A 199 -12.44 5.67 -5.84
C SER A 199 -13.78 6.29 -5.47
N ILE A 200 -14.76 5.49 -5.06
CA ILE A 200 -16.09 5.98 -4.63
C ILE A 200 -15.93 6.86 -3.39
N ASN A 201 -15.22 6.39 -2.36
CA ASN A 201 -14.99 7.16 -1.14
C ASN A 201 -14.27 8.48 -1.42
N THR A 202 -13.27 8.45 -2.33
CA THR A 202 -12.54 9.66 -2.74
C THR A 202 -13.45 10.67 -3.43
N ILE A 203 -14.34 10.21 -4.31
CA ILE A 203 -15.32 11.09 -4.98
C ILE A 203 -16.27 11.70 -3.94
N LEU A 204 -16.80 10.91 -3.02
CA LEU A 204 -17.68 11.40 -1.95
C LEU A 204 -16.96 12.43 -1.06
N THR A 205 -15.74 12.12 -0.66
CA THR A 205 -14.88 13.06 0.11
C THR A 205 -14.63 14.34 -0.68
N ALA A 206 -14.32 14.25 -1.97
CA ALA A 206 -14.10 15.42 -2.81
C ALA A 206 -15.34 16.31 -2.88
N VAL A 207 -16.52 15.74 -3.09
CA VAL A 207 -17.78 16.48 -3.09
C VAL A 207 -18.02 17.16 -1.73
N PHE A 208 -17.84 16.44 -0.63
CA PHE A 208 -18.02 16.98 0.72
C PHE A 208 -17.07 18.13 1.00
N VAL A 209 -15.76 17.94 0.77
CA VAL A 209 -14.73 18.93 1.08
C VAL A 209 -14.87 20.21 0.26
N VAL A 210 -15.27 20.08 -1.03
CA VAL A 210 -15.57 21.23 -1.90
C VAL A 210 -16.82 21.96 -1.44
N THR A 211 -17.87 21.24 -1.04
CA THR A 211 -19.14 21.84 -0.59
C THR A 211 -18.95 22.61 0.73
N VAL A 212 -18.15 22.07 1.65
CA VAL A 212 -17.88 22.69 2.96
C VAL A 212 -16.74 23.72 2.88
N GLN A 213 -16.07 23.83 1.72
CA GLN A 213 -14.93 24.75 1.50
C GLN A 213 -13.81 24.54 2.53
N LEU A 214 -13.51 23.29 2.86
CA LEU A 214 -12.44 22.98 3.82
C LEU A 214 -11.07 23.42 3.27
N PRO A 215 -10.23 24.05 4.09
CA PRO A 215 -8.84 24.32 3.72
C PRO A 215 -8.12 22.99 3.42
N TYR A 216 -7.19 23.01 2.46
CA TYR A 216 -6.41 21.83 2.06
C TYR A 216 -7.24 20.68 1.45
N ALA A 217 -8.36 20.98 0.79
CA ALA A 217 -9.20 20.03 0.07
C ALA A 217 -8.40 18.99 -0.76
N PRO A 218 -7.41 19.38 -1.59
CA PRO A 218 -6.64 18.40 -2.37
C PRO A 218 -5.86 17.40 -1.52
N LEU A 219 -5.38 17.84 -0.36
CA LEU A 219 -4.64 16.97 0.57
C LEU A 219 -5.58 15.92 1.20
N ALA A 220 -6.76 16.33 1.65
CA ALA A 220 -7.77 15.43 2.21
C ALA A 220 -8.19 14.36 1.20
N VAL A 221 -8.49 14.77 -0.03
CA VAL A 221 -8.87 13.87 -1.14
C VAL A 221 -7.74 12.88 -1.46
N ALA A 222 -6.49 13.35 -1.54
CA ALA A 222 -5.35 12.49 -1.83
C ALA A 222 -5.10 11.46 -0.70
N ILE A 223 -5.19 11.88 0.57
CA ILE A 223 -5.03 10.98 1.72
C ILE A 223 -6.14 9.94 1.72
N THR A 224 -7.41 10.34 1.51
CA THR A 224 -8.53 9.39 1.44
C THR A 224 -8.33 8.34 0.37
N PHE A 225 -7.86 8.73 -0.82
CA PHE A 225 -7.57 7.77 -1.90
C PHE A 225 -6.45 6.81 -1.52
N LEU A 226 -5.31 7.32 -1.04
CA LEU A 226 -4.15 6.50 -0.69
C LEU A 226 -4.45 5.56 0.49
N CYS A 227 -5.10 6.05 1.53
CA CYS A 227 -5.54 5.23 2.66
C CYS A 227 -6.55 4.18 2.22
N GLY A 228 -7.48 4.55 1.33
CA GLY A 228 -8.48 3.65 0.79
C GLY A 228 -7.91 2.50 -0.04
N LEU A 229 -6.70 2.62 -0.59
CA LEU A 229 -6.04 1.53 -1.32
C LEU A 229 -5.51 0.42 -0.39
N VAL A 230 -5.29 0.72 0.89
CA VAL A 230 -4.81 -0.28 1.85
C VAL A 230 -6.00 -1.08 2.40
N PRO A 231 -6.09 -2.40 2.14
CA PRO A 231 -7.16 -3.23 2.66
C PRO A 231 -7.19 -3.16 4.20
N ILE A 232 -8.37 -3.08 4.79
CA ILE A 232 -8.61 -3.01 6.26
C ILE A 232 -8.40 -1.60 6.83
N VAL A 233 -7.27 -0.93 6.57
CA VAL A 233 -6.97 0.42 7.10
C VAL A 233 -7.87 1.46 6.44
N GLY A 234 -8.12 1.33 5.14
CA GLY A 234 -8.93 2.27 4.37
C GLY A 234 -10.37 2.39 4.88
N ASN A 235 -10.97 1.30 5.34
CA ASN A 235 -12.33 1.31 5.89
C ASN A 235 -12.42 1.85 7.32
N LEU A 236 -11.29 2.00 8.02
CA LEU A 236 -11.22 2.49 9.40
C LEU A 236 -10.92 4.00 9.46
N VAL A 237 -10.30 4.55 8.41
CA VAL A 237 -9.81 5.93 8.36
C VAL A 237 -10.62 6.80 7.39
N SER A 238 -11.37 6.18 6.48
CA SER A 238 -12.29 6.89 5.57
C SER A 238 -13.67 7.05 6.19
#